data_6cfbe83829ba029f755063ed15b37624
#
_entry.id   6cfbe83829ba029f755063ed15b37624
#
_cell.length_a   1.000
_cell.length_b   1.000
_cell.length_c   1.000
_cell.angle_alpha   90.00
_cell.angle_beta   90.00
_cell.angle_gamma   90.00
#
_symmetry.space_group_name_H-M   'P 1'
#
loop_
_entity.id
_entity.type
_entity.pdbx_description
1 polymer ?
#
loop_
_entity_poly.entity_id
_entity_poly.type
_entity_poly.pdbx_seq_one_letter_code
_entity_poly.pdbx_strand_id
1 'polypeptide(L)'
;MNFKPTPPPELTEKQKKSPLMKYYNMDIEPVPADLAEQVMKMSYSDNLPGTPVEELNKMFDEGYTDSEFGFYTLPDGGTMFANLTPFPGVTPEMFDWWFAWHGLDSLRYTIWNKDEHY
;
A
#
# COMPACT_ATOMS: atom_id res chain seq x y z
N MET A 1 7.93 18.55 -15.07
CA MET A 1 6.47 18.64 -15.04
C MET A 1 6.04 18.95 -13.60
N ASN A 2 5.35 20.07 -13.37
CA ASN A 2 4.77 20.33 -12.05
C ASN A 2 3.47 19.52 -11.93
N PHE A 3 3.55 18.37 -11.35
CA PHE A 3 2.36 17.59 -11.01
C PHE A 3 1.63 18.31 -9.86
N LYS A 4 0.48 18.88 -10.15
CA LYS A 4 -0.44 19.34 -9.10
C LYS A 4 -1.38 18.18 -8.78
N PRO A 5 -1.36 17.65 -7.57
CA PRO A 5 -2.33 16.63 -7.18
C PRO A 5 -3.74 17.20 -7.35
N THR A 6 -4.63 16.43 -7.95
CA THR A 6 -6.05 16.77 -8.00
C THR A 6 -6.61 16.68 -6.58
N PRO A 7 -7.30 17.71 -6.09
CA PRO A 7 -7.90 17.62 -4.77
C PRO A 7 -8.96 16.50 -4.74
N PRO A 8 -9.13 15.83 -3.59
CA PRO A 8 -10.14 14.79 -3.46
C PRO A 8 -11.54 15.38 -3.74
N PRO A 9 -12.42 14.61 -4.39
CA PRO A 9 -13.79 15.05 -4.64
C PRO A 9 -14.55 15.25 -3.33
N GLU A 10 -15.45 16.23 -3.31
CA GLU A 10 -16.31 16.43 -2.16
C GLU A 10 -17.24 15.23 -1.93
N LEU A 11 -17.42 14.86 -0.67
CA LEU A 11 -18.38 13.83 -0.29
C LEU A 11 -19.81 14.25 -0.65
N THR A 12 -20.56 13.34 -1.24
CA THR A 12 -21.99 13.52 -1.51
C THR A 12 -22.79 13.56 -0.19
N GLU A 13 -23.99 14.15 -0.22
CA GLU A 13 -24.88 14.18 0.94
C GLU A 13 -25.29 12.78 1.44
N LYS A 14 -25.32 11.80 0.55
CA LYS A 14 -25.55 10.39 0.90
C LYS A 14 -24.36 9.83 1.70
N GLN A 15 -23.15 10.09 1.26
CA GLN A 15 -21.93 9.63 1.93
C GLN A 15 -21.78 10.29 3.31
N LYS A 16 -22.01 11.59 3.43
CA LYS A 16 -21.98 12.34 4.70
C LYS A 16 -22.94 11.78 5.75
N LYS A 17 -24.05 11.16 5.33
CA LYS A 17 -25.03 10.51 6.23
C LYS A 17 -24.74 9.03 6.50
N SER A 18 -23.68 8.49 5.91
CA SER A 18 -23.33 7.09 6.09
C SER A 18 -22.84 6.80 7.52
N PRO A 19 -23.21 5.66 8.12
CA PRO A 19 -22.61 5.22 9.39
C PRO A 19 -21.09 4.98 9.30
N LEU A 20 -20.54 4.88 8.09
CA LEU A 20 -19.10 4.72 7.84
C LEU A 20 -18.33 6.02 8.06
N MET A 21 -19.00 7.18 8.17
CA MET A 21 -18.33 8.46 8.41
C MET A 21 -17.52 8.48 9.70
N LYS A 22 -17.85 7.66 10.67
CA LYS A 22 -17.03 7.52 11.89
C LYS A 22 -15.60 7.06 11.59
N TYR A 23 -15.42 6.20 10.58
CA TYR A 23 -14.09 5.75 10.14
C TYR A 23 -13.41 6.79 9.24
N TYR A 24 -14.15 7.44 8.37
CA TYR A 24 -13.63 8.53 7.54
C TYR A 24 -13.06 9.68 8.39
N ASN A 25 -13.66 9.96 9.54
CA ASN A 25 -13.24 11.02 10.44
C ASN A 25 -12.08 10.62 11.38
N MET A 26 -11.63 9.36 11.33
CA MET A 26 -10.44 8.95 12.08
C MET A 26 -9.19 9.56 11.43
N ASP A 27 -8.20 9.84 12.27
CA ASP A 27 -6.88 10.22 11.77
C ASP A 27 -6.20 9.01 11.11
N ILE A 28 -5.42 9.30 10.06
CA ILE A 28 -4.57 8.29 9.43
C ILE A 28 -3.36 8.09 10.35
N GLU A 29 -3.05 6.84 10.66
CA GLU A 29 -1.83 6.52 11.40
C GLU A 29 -0.59 7.03 10.63
N PRO A 30 0.32 7.72 11.29
CA PRO A 30 1.54 8.18 10.64
C PRO A 30 2.43 7.00 10.23
N VAL A 31 3.12 7.15 9.12
CA VAL A 31 4.14 6.17 8.72
C VAL A 31 5.20 6.07 9.82
N PRO A 32 5.56 4.87 10.31
CA PRO A 32 6.65 4.70 11.26
C PRO A 32 7.93 5.39 10.78
N ALA A 33 8.61 6.10 11.69
CA ALA A 33 9.75 6.94 11.31
C ALA A 33 10.91 6.16 10.68
N ASP A 34 11.16 4.94 11.14
CA ASP A 34 12.17 4.03 10.59
C ASP A 34 11.82 3.58 9.16
N LEU A 35 10.54 3.30 8.90
CA LEU A 35 10.06 2.97 7.55
C LEU A 35 10.14 4.18 6.63
N ALA A 36 9.74 5.35 7.09
CA ALA A 36 9.86 6.59 6.32
C ALA A 36 11.33 6.89 5.96
N GLU A 37 12.26 6.67 6.89
CA GLU A 37 13.69 6.83 6.65
C GLU A 37 14.22 5.83 5.63
N GLN A 38 13.77 4.57 5.67
CA GLN A 38 14.11 3.55 4.67
C GLN A 38 13.64 3.97 3.28
N VAL A 39 12.37 4.38 3.14
CA VAL A 39 11.81 4.84 1.85
C VAL A 39 12.60 6.02 1.30
N MET A 40 12.94 7.00 2.13
CA MET A 40 13.68 8.19 1.71
C MET A 40 15.13 7.89 1.30
N LYS A 41 15.72 6.84 1.85
CA LYS A 41 17.07 6.37 1.46
C LYS A 41 17.06 5.51 0.20
N MET A 42 15.92 4.96 -0.18
CA MET A 42 15.80 4.15 -1.39
C MET A 42 15.88 5.05 -2.61
N SER A 43 16.90 4.83 -3.40
CA SER A 43 17.07 5.53 -4.67
C SER A 43 16.89 4.54 -5.83
N TYR A 44 16.16 4.95 -6.85
CA TYR A 44 16.09 4.21 -8.12
C TYR A 44 17.46 4.00 -8.77
N SER A 45 18.48 4.74 -8.33
CA SER A 45 19.85 4.60 -8.85
C SER A 45 20.66 3.48 -8.23
N ASP A 46 20.17 2.87 -7.14
CA ASP A 46 20.96 1.89 -6.39
C ASP A 46 21.01 0.52 -7.06
N ASN A 47 20.19 0.29 -8.10
CA ASN A 47 20.20 -0.93 -8.93
C ASN A 47 20.31 -2.22 -8.11
N LEU A 48 19.61 -2.28 -6.99
CA LEU A 48 19.58 -3.46 -6.15
C LEU A 48 18.99 -4.63 -6.93
N PRO A 49 19.62 -5.83 -6.88
CA PRO A 49 19.08 -6.97 -7.58
C PRO A 49 17.76 -7.43 -6.98
N GLY A 50 16.75 -7.60 -7.83
CA GLY A 50 15.47 -8.16 -7.44
C GLY A 50 15.44 -9.69 -7.54
N THR A 51 14.46 -10.30 -6.89
CA THR A 51 14.19 -11.74 -7.00
C THR A 51 13.67 -12.06 -8.40
N PRO A 52 14.34 -12.92 -9.18
CA PRO A 52 13.84 -13.34 -10.49
C PRO A 52 12.44 -13.95 -10.42
N VAL A 53 11.67 -13.81 -11.49
CA VAL A 53 10.27 -14.30 -11.54
C VAL A 53 10.18 -15.81 -11.25
N GLU A 54 11.17 -16.58 -11.69
CA GLU A 54 11.26 -18.03 -11.47
C GLU A 54 11.46 -18.39 -9.99
N GLU A 55 11.93 -17.43 -9.19
CA GLU A 55 12.24 -17.62 -7.77
C GLU A 55 11.21 -16.97 -6.83
N LEU A 56 10.17 -16.30 -7.36
CA LEU A 56 9.17 -15.61 -6.56
C LEU A 56 8.45 -16.52 -5.55
N ASN A 57 8.35 -17.82 -5.83
CA ASN A 57 7.75 -18.77 -4.89
C ASN A 57 8.54 -18.93 -3.59
N LYS A 58 9.79 -18.48 -3.53
CA LYS A 58 10.58 -18.42 -2.30
C LYS A 58 9.97 -17.49 -1.24
N MET A 59 9.07 -16.57 -1.66
CA MET A 59 8.30 -15.73 -0.72
C MET A 59 7.40 -16.54 0.24
N PHE A 60 7.09 -17.78 -0.10
CA PHE A 60 6.28 -18.68 0.75
C PHE A 60 7.12 -19.55 1.67
N ASP A 61 8.43 -19.51 1.54
CA ASP A 61 9.34 -20.20 2.45
C ASP A 61 9.42 -19.47 3.79
N GLU A 62 9.81 -20.18 4.85
CA GLU A 62 10.03 -19.56 6.15
C GLU A 62 11.20 -18.56 6.11
N GLY A 63 11.03 -17.40 6.72
CA GLY A 63 12.04 -16.34 6.79
C GLY A 63 11.74 -15.17 5.89
N TYR A 64 12.79 -14.44 5.52
CA TYR A 64 12.72 -13.25 4.68
C TYR A 64 13.60 -13.42 3.47
N THR A 65 13.21 -12.79 2.36
CA THR A 65 14.06 -12.69 1.16
C THR A 65 14.93 -11.43 1.22
N ASP A 66 15.91 -11.32 0.34
CA ASP A 66 16.77 -10.11 0.27
C ASP A 66 16.03 -8.90 -0.34
N SER A 67 14.84 -9.10 -0.89
CA SER A 67 14.06 -8.08 -1.62
C SER A 67 12.65 -7.91 -1.03
N GLU A 68 12.56 -7.58 0.26
CA GLU A 68 11.27 -7.49 0.97
C GLU A 68 10.60 -6.13 0.84
N PHE A 69 11.36 -5.07 0.61
CA PHE A 69 10.83 -3.73 0.58
C PHE A 69 11.63 -2.83 -0.36
N GLY A 70 10.96 -2.30 -1.39
CA GLY A 70 11.52 -1.29 -2.27
C GLY A 70 11.45 -1.58 -3.76
N PHE A 71 12.33 -0.91 -4.51
CA PHE A 71 12.45 -1.03 -5.95
C PHE A 71 13.73 -1.76 -6.30
N TYR A 72 13.63 -2.74 -7.18
CA TYR A 72 14.73 -3.61 -7.55
C TYR A 72 14.81 -3.75 -9.06
N THR A 73 16.01 -3.99 -9.57
CA THR A 73 16.23 -4.28 -10.99
C THR A 73 16.29 -5.78 -11.22
N LEU A 74 15.53 -6.27 -12.18
CA LEU A 74 15.56 -7.66 -12.59
C LEU A 74 16.68 -7.91 -13.62
N PRO A 75 17.16 -9.18 -13.76
CA PRO A 75 18.23 -9.51 -14.70
C PRO A 75 17.91 -9.17 -16.16
N ASP A 76 16.65 -9.17 -16.54
CA ASP A 76 16.16 -8.83 -17.88
C ASP A 76 16.01 -7.31 -18.10
N GLY A 77 16.35 -6.49 -17.10
CA GLY A 77 16.19 -5.04 -17.12
C GLY A 77 14.79 -4.57 -16.68
N GLY A 78 13.92 -5.48 -16.27
CA GLY A 78 12.63 -5.14 -15.67
C GLY A 78 12.80 -4.51 -14.28
N THR A 79 11.69 -4.04 -13.70
CA THR A 79 11.64 -3.51 -12.34
C THR A 79 10.72 -4.37 -11.51
N MET A 80 11.17 -4.74 -10.30
CA MET A 80 10.35 -5.35 -9.28
C MET A 80 10.09 -4.33 -8.16
N PHE A 81 8.85 -4.28 -7.71
CA PHE A 81 8.48 -3.61 -6.48
C PHE A 81 8.13 -4.66 -5.43
N ALA A 82 8.76 -4.58 -4.27
CA ALA A 82 8.47 -5.42 -3.13
C ALA A 82 7.91 -4.60 -1.98
N ASN A 83 6.93 -5.14 -1.27
CA ASN A 83 6.36 -4.54 -0.07
C ASN A 83 5.94 -5.62 0.90
N LEU A 84 6.70 -5.78 1.97
CA LEU A 84 6.33 -6.60 3.11
C LEU A 84 5.75 -5.71 4.20
N THR A 85 4.47 -5.86 4.47
CA THR A 85 3.78 -5.10 5.52
C THR A 85 3.20 -6.04 6.56
N PRO A 86 3.67 -5.98 7.82
CA PRO A 86 3.06 -6.74 8.90
C PRO A 86 1.70 -6.17 9.28
N PHE A 87 0.72 -7.05 9.47
CA PHE A 87 -0.62 -6.71 9.96
C PHE A 87 -0.92 -7.44 11.25
N PRO A 88 -0.44 -6.96 12.41
CA PRO A 88 -0.64 -7.61 13.69
C PRO A 88 -2.14 -7.80 14.00
N GLY A 89 -2.55 -9.03 14.30
CA GLY A 89 -3.94 -9.36 14.65
C GLY A 89 -4.91 -9.45 13.46
N VAL A 90 -4.44 -9.27 12.22
CA VAL A 90 -5.26 -9.48 11.01
C VAL A 90 -5.11 -10.92 10.55
N THR A 91 -6.25 -11.59 10.32
CA THR A 91 -6.27 -12.94 9.74
C THR A 91 -6.36 -12.87 8.21
N PRO A 92 -5.99 -13.94 7.47
CA PRO A 92 -6.18 -14.00 6.03
C PRO A 92 -7.63 -13.73 5.60
N GLU A 93 -8.62 -14.22 6.37
CA GLU A 93 -10.04 -14.00 6.07
C GLU A 93 -10.46 -12.54 6.24
N MET A 94 -9.89 -11.80 7.19
CA MET A 94 -10.10 -10.36 7.34
C MET A 94 -9.52 -9.59 6.15
N PHE A 95 -8.38 -10.02 5.65
CA PHE A 95 -7.73 -9.44 4.49
C PHE A 95 -8.55 -9.67 3.22
N ASP A 96 -9.00 -10.90 2.98
CA ASP A 96 -9.90 -11.26 1.88
C ASP A 96 -11.21 -10.47 1.93
N TRP A 97 -11.82 -10.38 3.12
CA TRP A 97 -13.03 -9.58 3.32
C TRP A 97 -12.81 -8.13 2.93
N TRP A 98 -11.67 -7.54 3.29
CA TRP A 98 -11.35 -6.17 2.94
C TRP A 98 -11.38 -5.94 1.42
N PHE A 99 -10.76 -6.80 0.63
CA PHE A 99 -10.76 -6.70 -0.82
C PHE A 99 -12.14 -6.84 -1.44
N ALA A 100 -12.98 -7.71 -0.91
CA ALA A 100 -14.37 -7.84 -1.35
C ALA A 100 -15.24 -6.63 -0.94
N TRP A 101 -14.95 -6.00 0.18
CA TRP A 101 -15.77 -4.95 0.78
C TRP A 101 -15.45 -3.55 0.27
N HIS A 102 -14.18 -3.17 0.17
CA HIS A 102 -13.80 -1.78 -0.10
C HIS A 102 -14.12 -1.34 -1.52
N GLY A 103 -14.08 -2.23 -2.50
CA GLY A 103 -14.33 -1.93 -3.91
C GLY A 103 -15.80 -1.68 -4.27
N LEU A 104 -16.74 -1.84 -3.33
CA LEU A 104 -18.17 -1.74 -3.62
C LEU A 104 -18.71 -0.29 -3.60
N ASP A 105 -17.99 0.64 -2.99
CA ASP A 105 -18.44 2.02 -2.83
C ASP A 105 -17.20 2.93 -2.65
N SER A 106 -17.22 4.10 -3.30
CA SER A 106 -16.08 5.03 -3.24
C SER A 106 -15.78 5.49 -1.81
N LEU A 107 -16.78 5.68 -0.94
CA LEU A 107 -16.53 6.03 0.46
C LEU A 107 -15.76 4.94 1.19
N ARG A 108 -16.04 3.66 0.92
CA ARG A 108 -15.31 2.54 1.52
C ARG A 108 -13.85 2.53 1.10
N TYR A 109 -13.58 2.82 -0.16
CA TYR A 109 -12.23 2.94 -0.68
C TYR A 109 -11.48 4.13 -0.08
N THR A 110 -12.15 5.29 0.01
CA THR A 110 -11.59 6.52 0.61
C THR A 110 -11.25 6.35 2.09
N ILE A 111 -12.02 5.55 2.86
CA ILE A 111 -11.75 5.29 4.28
C ILE A 111 -10.36 4.70 4.50
N TRP A 112 -9.85 3.91 3.56
CA TRP A 112 -8.52 3.32 3.67
C TRP A 112 -7.41 4.39 3.69
N ASN A 113 -7.47 5.33 2.77
CA ASN A 113 -6.55 6.47 2.73
C ASN A 113 -7.24 7.67 2.07
N LYS A 114 -7.81 8.53 2.88
CA LYS A 114 -8.61 9.68 2.41
C LYS A 114 -7.82 10.75 1.67
N ASP A 115 -6.49 10.70 1.75
CA ASP A 115 -5.62 11.68 1.11
C ASP A 115 -5.23 11.25 -0.31
N GLU A 116 -5.35 9.95 -0.64
CA GLU A 116 -4.89 9.39 -1.92
C GLU A 116 -5.94 8.52 -2.63
N HIS A 117 -6.98 8.03 -1.92
CA HIS A 117 -7.99 7.11 -2.46
C HIS A 117 -9.38 7.76 -2.46
N TYR A 118 -9.89 8.07 -3.66
CA TYR A 118 -11.21 8.68 -3.85
C TYR A 118 -11.87 8.35 -5.18
#